data_d29c2f21b5c01181a8dcc0ab9f7a4447
#
_entry.id   d29c2f21b5c01181a8dcc0ab9f7a4447
#
_cell.length_a   1.000
_cell.length_b   1.000
_cell.length_c   1.000
_cell.angle_alpha   90.00
_cell.angle_beta   90.00
_cell.angle_gamma   90.00
#
_symmetry.space_group_name_H-M   'P 1'
#
loop_
_entity.id
_entity.type
_entity.pdbx_description
1 polymer ?
#
loop_
_entity_poly.entity_id
_entity_poly.type
_entity_poly.pdbx_seq_one_letter_code
_entity_poly.pdbx_strand_id
1 'polypeptide(L)'
;MKMNYFVFGTNNKEKAVGFYDELFDGTGINKIHEEGRMTLWGNEDFMFSVAEPFDENPASNGNGTMLGFHVDSIEEVNRLHKKTLDLGGISEGEPRIRSNMHSAYARDLDNNKICFYTSNA
;
A
#
# COMPACT_ATOMS: atom_id res chain seq x y z
N MET A 1 10.74 3.53 -20.94
CA MET A 1 9.75 4.14 -20.01
C MET A 1 9.38 3.10 -18.97
N LYS A 2 9.38 3.49 -17.69
CA LYS A 2 9.08 2.58 -16.57
C LYS A 2 8.00 3.20 -15.69
N MET A 3 7.09 2.37 -15.19
CA MET A 3 6.09 2.77 -14.20
C MET A 3 6.61 2.36 -12.83
N ASN A 4 7.29 3.27 -12.15
CA ASN A 4 7.98 2.93 -10.91
C ASN A 4 7.78 3.94 -9.78
N TYR A 5 6.71 4.72 -9.84
CA TYR A 5 6.42 5.70 -8.81
C TYR A 5 4.90 5.88 -8.67
N PHE A 6 4.41 5.81 -7.43
CA PHE A 6 2.98 5.97 -7.15
C PHE A 6 2.77 6.76 -5.87
N VAL A 7 1.74 7.62 -5.87
CA VAL A 7 1.41 8.46 -4.72
C VAL A 7 -0.05 8.27 -4.34
N PHE A 8 -0.28 7.95 -3.07
CA PHE A 8 -1.61 8.03 -2.47
C PHE A 8 -1.75 9.33 -1.68
N GLY A 9 -2.93 9.92 -1.72
CA GLY A 9 -3.25 11.06 -0.87
C GLY A 9 -3.57 10.64 0.56
N THR A 10 -3.26 11.53 1.50
CA THR A 10 -3.62 11.32 2.91
C THR A 10 -4.17 12.62 3.50
N ASN A 11 -5.09 12.47 4.45
CA ASN A 11 -5.60 13.58 5.26
C ASN A 11 -4.94 13.64 6.63
N ASN A 12 -4.04 12.69 6.92
CA ASN A 12 -3.28 12.66 8.16
C ASN A 12 -1.94 11.98 7.89
N LYS A 13 -0.95 12.77 7.53
CA LYS A 13 0.37 12.27 7.15
C LYS A 13 1.00 11.44 8.26
N GLU A 14 0.93 11.89 9.50
CA GLU A 14 1.55 11.18 10.62
C GLU A 14 1.00 9.77 10.77
N LYS A 15 -0.33 9.62 10.70
CA LYS A 15 -0.97 8.30 10.79
C LYS A 15 -0.66 7.43 9.57
N ALA A 16 -0.67 8.02 8.37
CA ALA A 16 -0.36 7.30 7.14
C ALA A 16 1.07 6.78 7.16
N VAL A 17 2.01 7.61 7.61
CA VAL A 17 3.42 7.23 7.70
C VAL A 17 3.60 6.08 8.70
N GLY A 18 2.96 6.17 9.87
CA GLY A 18 3.01 5.09 10.85
C GLY A 18 2.47 3.77 10.31
N PHE A 19 1.36 3.83 9.59
CA PHE A 19 0.76 2.66 8.95
C PHE A 19 1.73 2.00 7.96
N TYR A 20 2.30 2.76 7.04
CA TYR A 20 3.17 2.20 6.00
C TYR A 20 4.55 1.83 6.53
N ASP A 21 5.09 2.54 7.53
CA ASP A 21 6.32 2.11 8.19
C ASP A 21 6.17 0.69 8.75
N GLU A 22 5.05 0.42 9.42
CA GLU A 22 4.80 -0.90 9.98
C GLU A 22 4.50 -1.94 8.91
N LEU A 23 3.68 -1.58 7.93
CA LEU A 23 3.30 -2.51 6.86
C LEU A 23 4.52 -2.97 6.07
N PHE A 24 5.43 -2.05 5.76
CA PHE A 24 6.61 -2.36 4.94
C PHE A 24 7.76 -2.99 5.73
N ASP A 25 7.69 -3.01 7.05
CA ASP A 25 8.74 -3.61 7.87
C ASP A 25 8.93 -5.08 7.48
N GLY A 26 10.16 -5.45 7.18
CA GLY A 26 10.51 -6.81 6.79
C GLY A 26 10.18 -7.18 5.35
N THR A 27 9.74 -6.22 4.53
CA THR A 27 9.37 -6.51 3.12
C THR A 27 10.45 -6.14 2.11
N GLY A 28 11.51 -5.47 2.55
CA GLY A 28 12.52 -4.95 1.62
C GLY A 28 12.19 -3.57 1.06
N ILE A 29 11.02 -3.03 1.38
CA ILE A 29 10.65 -1.65 1.04
C ILE A 29 11.05 -0.77 2.21
N ASN A 30 11.94 0.19 1.98
CA ASN A 30 12.52 1.02 3.04
C ASN A 30 12.15 2.48 2.84
N LYS A 31 12.06 3.22 3.96
CA LYS A 31 11.84 4.66 3.87
C LYS A 31 13.05 5.32 3.20
N ILE A 32 12.79 6.13 2.20
CA ILE A 32 13.82 6.83 1.42
C ILE A 32 13.91 8.28 1.86
N HIS A 33 12.78 8.93 2.09
CA HIS A 33 12.73 10.36 2.32
C HIS A 33 11.46 10.72 3.09
N GLU A 34 11.60 11.68 4.01
CA GLU A 34 10.47 12.18 4.78
C GLU A 34 10.65 13.68 4.97
N GLU A 35 9.85 14.48 4.26
CA GLU A 35 9.96 15.92 4.32
C GLU A 35 8.68 16.59 3.83
N GLY A 36 8.24 17.61 4.56
CA GLY A 36 7.08 18.39 4.15
C GLY A 36 5.81 17.57 4.07
N ARG A 37 5.10 17.70 2.95
CA ARG A 37 3.81 17.01 2.76
C ARG A 37 3.92 15.56 2.28
N MET A 38 5.12 15.08 1.98
CA MET A 38 5.34 13.75 1.39
C MET A 38 6.30 12.90 2.19
N THR A 39 6.07 11.59 2.17
CA THR A 39 7.03 10.59 2.64
C THR A 39 7.13 9.52 1.58
N LEU A 40 8.36 9.09 1.27
CA LEU A 40 8.63 8.10 0.24
C LEU A 40 9.27 6.86 0.83
N TRP A 41 8.82 5.71 0.33
CA TRP A 41 9.44 4.41 0.57
C TRP A 41 9.77 3.79 -0.79
N GLY A 42 10.70 2.87 -0.80
CA GLY A 42 10.99 2.18 -2.04
C GLY A 42 12.06 1.11 -1.90
N ASN A 43 12.35 0.53 -3.03
CA ASN A 43 13.44 -0.40 -3.24
C ASN A 43 14.07 -0.05 -4.59
N GLU A 44 14.87 -0.95 -5.14
CA GLU A 44 15.53 -0.68 -6.42
C GLU A 44 14.57 -0.66 -7.62
N ASP A 45 13.36 -1.18 -7.46
CA ASP A 45 12.39 -1.30 -8.56
C ASP A 45 11.30 -0.23 -8.55
N PHE A 46 10.99 0.35 -7.39
CA PHE A 46 9.75 1.10 -7.23
C PHE A 46 9.83 2.09 -6.07
N MET A 47 9.16 3.24 -6.24
CA MET A 47 8.96 4.22 -5.17
C MET A 47 7.48 4.39 -4.89
N PHE A 48 7.13 4.38 -3.61
CA PHE A 48 5.78 4.59 -3.12
C PHE A 48 5.77 5.77 -2.18
N SER A 49 4.73 6.61 -2.28
CA SER A 49 4.61 7.78 -1.42
C SER A 49 3.20 7.92 -0.87
N VAL A 50 3.10 8.48 0.32
CA VAL A 50 1.88 9.13 0.77
C VAL A 50 2.13 10.63 0.85
N ALA A 51 1.13 11.42 0.48
CA ALA A 51 1.28 12.86 0.42
C ALA A 51 -0.01 13.57 0.81
N GLU A 52 0.12 14.65 1.57
CA GLU A 52 -0.97 15.59 1.67
C GLU A 52 -1.09 16.31 0.33
N PRO A 53 -2.33 16.50 -0.20
CA PRO A 53 -2.48 17.04 -1.55
C PRO A 53 -1.80 18.39 -1.77
N PHE A 54 -1.20 18.55 -2.93
CA PHE A 54 -0.49 19.77 -3.30
C PHE A 54 -1.37 21.02 -3.23
N ASP A 55 -2.67 20.88 -3.56
CA ASP A 55 -3.61 22.00 -3.59
C ASP A 55 -4.21 22.32 -2.22
N GLU A 56 -3.79 21.61 -1.17
CA GLU A 56 -4.23 21.79 0.21
C GLU A 56 -5.70 21.47 0.46
N ASN A 57 -6.40 20.94 -0.54
CA ASN A 57 -7.75 20.41 -0.36
C ASN A 57 -7.69 19.00 0.24
N PRO A 58 -8.79 18.50 0.83
CA PRO A 58 -8.79 17.14 1.36
C PRO A 58 -8.46 16.10 0.30
N ALA A 59 -7.69 15.09 0.71
CA ALA A 59 -7.39 13.95 -0.15
C ALA A 59 -8.65 13.12 -0.38
N SER A 60 -8.75 12.53 -1.56
CA SER A 60 -9.77 11.53 -1.88
C SER A 60 -9.08 10.26 -2.38
N ASN A 61 -9.75 9.12 -2.19
CA ASN A 61 -9.16 7.83 -2.52
C ASN A 61 -9.29 7.42 -3.99
N GLY A 62 -10.15 8.07 -4.74
CA GLY A 62 -10.50 7.63 -6.09
C GLY A 62 -11.33 6.34 -6.09
N ASN A 63 -12.33 6.28 -6.95
CA ASN A 63 -13.12 5.07 -7.14
C ASN A 63 -12.57 4.34 -8.37
N GLY A 64 -12.11 3.10 -8.18
CA GLY A 64 -11.49 2.33 -9.25
C GLY A 64 -9.96 2.39 -9.26
N THR A 65 -9.35 3.14 -8.35
CA THR A 65 -7.90 3.23 -8.21
C THR A 65 -7.40 2.18 -7.21
N MET A 66 -6.33 1.50 -7.56
CA MET A 66 -5.75 0.47 -6.69
C MET A 66 -4.26 0.32 -6.99
N LEU A 67 -3.47 0.08 -5.94
CA LEU A 67 -2.06 -0.27 -6.07
C LEU A 67 -1.87 -1.73 -5.66
N GLY A 68 -1.20 -2.51 -6.51
CA GLY A 68 -0.89 -3.90 -6.23
C GLY A 68 0.56 -4.11 -5.84
N PHE A 69 0.78 -4.89 -4.79
CA PHE A 69 2.10 -5.33 -4.36
C PHE A 69 2.24 -6.81 -4.68
N HIS A 70 3.16 -7.14 -5.59
CA HIS A 70 3.51 -8.53 -5.89
C HIS A 70 4.44 -9.03 -4.80
N VAL A 71 4.09 -10.16 -4.20
CA VAL A 71 4.86 -10.77 -3.13
C VAL A 71 5.25 -12.20 -3.48
N ASP A 72 6.16 -12.79 -2.70
CA ASP A 72 6.83 -14.03 -3.08
C ASP A 72 6.04 -15.30 -2.79
N SER A 73 5.03 -15.24 -1.93
CA SER A 73 4.33 -16.44 -1.50
C SER A 73 2.90 -16.17 -1.07
N ILE A 74 2.10 -17.24 -1.04
CA ILE A 74 0.74 -17.21 -0.52
C ILE A 74 0.75 -16.79 0.97
N GLU A 75 1.72 -17.31 1.73
CA GLU A 75 1.87 -16.98 3.15
C GLU A 75 2.10 -15.49 3.34
N GLU A 76 2.86 -14.88 2.45
CA GLU A 76 3.14 -13.44 2.53
C GLU A 76 1.89 -12.60 2.19
N VAL A 77 1.09 -13.03 1.22
CA VAL A 77 -0.20 -12.38 0.93
C VAL A 77 -1.07 -12.40 2.20
N ASN A 78 -1.17 -13.56 2.82
CA ASN A 78 -1.98 -13.73 4.03
C ASN A 78 -1.47 -12.87 5.18
N ARG A 79 -0.16 -12.86 5.38
CA ARG A 79 0.49 -12.09 6.45
C ARG A 79 0.25 -10.58 6.30
N LEU A 80 0.46 -10.06 5.10
CA LEU A 80 0.32 -8.63 4.84
C LEU A 80 -1.14 -8.16 4.91
N HIS A 81 -2.07 -8.99 4.44
CA HIS A 81 -3.49 -8.69 4.59
C HIS A 81 -3.88 -8.59 6.07
N LYS A 82 -3.49 -9.59 6.85
CA LYS A 82 -3.76 -9.58 8.29
C LYS A 82 -3.13 -8.36 8.97
N LYS A 83 -1.88 -8.07 8.63
CA LYS A 83 -1.16 -6.93 9.20
C LYS A 83 -1.86 -5.61 8.88
N THR A 84 -2.35 -5.46 7.64
CA THR A 84 -3.11 -4.29 7.24
C THR A 84 -4.33 -4.08 8.13
N LEU A 85 -5.07 -5.15 8.41
CA LEU A 85 -6.25 -5.07 9.27
C LEU A 85 -5.85 -4.76 10.73
N ASP A 86 -4.78 -5.37 11.21
CA ASP A 86 -4.28 -5.11 12.57
C ASP A 86 -3.85 -3.65 12.74
N LEU A 87 -3.41 -3.00 11.68
CA LEU A 87 -3.00 -1.58 11.69
C LEU A 87 -4.16 -0.61 11.50
N GLY A 88 -5.39 -1.11 11.40
CA GLY A 88 -6.59 -0.29 11.28
C GLY A 88 -7.18 -0.22 9.88
N GLY A 89 -6.60 -0.91 8.91
CA GLY A 89 -7.17 -1.01 7.56
C GLY A 89 -8.43 -1.88 7.54
N ILE A 90 -9.11 -1.86 6.42
CA ILE A 90 -10.37 -2.56 6.23
C ILE A 90 -10.23 -3.56 5.09
N SER A 91 -10.72 -4.80 5.28
CA SER A 91 -10.68 -5.79 4.21
C SER A 91 -11.66 -5.45 3.09
N GLU A 92 -11.20 -5.60 1.86
CA GLU A 92 -12.01 -5.50 0.65
C GLU A 92 -12.04 -6.81 -0.12
N GLY A 93 -11.39 -7.85 0.42
CA GLY A 93 -11.36 -9.18 -0.17
C GLY A 93 -10.36 -10.06 0.54
N GLU A 94 -10.87 -11.13 1.18
CA GLU A 94 -10.04 -12.08 1.90
C GLU A 94 -9.03 -12.77 0.97
N PRO A 95 -7.89 -13.23 1.50
CA PRO A 95 -6.92 -13.98 0.70
C PRO A 95 -7.56 -15.21 0.09
N ARG A 96 -7.49 -15.33 -1.23
CA ARG A 96 -7.95 -16.52 -1.96
C ARG A 96 -7.49 -16.45 -3.41
N ILE A 97 -7.65 -17.55 -4.11
CA ILE A 97 -7.37 -17.62 -5.55
C ILE A 97 -8.45 -16.86 -6.32
N ARG A 98 -8.02 -15.95 -7.17
CA ARG A 98 -8.85 -15.23 -8.14
C ARG A 98 -8.13 -15.29 -9.48
N SER A 99 -8.77 -15.91 -10.49
CA SER A 99 -8.09 -16.22 -11.74
C SER A 99 -6.85 -17.07 -11.44
N ASN A 100 -5.66 -16.67 -11.88
CA ASN A 100 -4.43 -17.41 -11.65
C ASN A 100 -3.59 -16.85 -10.50
N MET A 101 -4.17 -15.96 -9.69
CA MET A 101 -3.45 -15.28 -8.64
C MET A 101 -4.06 -15.59 -7.29
N HIS A 102 -3.21 -15.73 -6.27
CA HIS A 102 -3.65 -15.66 -4.89
C HIS A 102 -3.57 -14.21 -4.48
N SER A 103 -4.68 -13.62 -4.10
CA SER A 103 -4.76 -12.19 -3.86
C SER A 103 -5.65 -11.84 -2.69
N ALA A 104 -5.39 -10.67 -2.10
CA ALA A 104 -6.18 -10.09 -1.04
C ALA A 104 -6.25 -8.59 -1.24
N TYR A 105 -7.35 -7.99 -0.84
CA TYR A 105 -7.59 -6.56 -1.02
C TYR A 105 -7.93 -5.91 0.31
N ALA A 106 -7.47 -4.68 0.48
CA ALA A 106 -7.75 -3.90 1.69
C ALA A 106 -7.74 -2.42 1.40
N ARG A 107 -8.20 -1.64 2.37
CA ARG A 107 -8.12 -0.17 2.35
C ARG A 107 -7.16 0.27 3.44
N ASP A 108 -6.34 1.27 3.14
CA ASP A 108 -5.50 1.90 4.15
C ASP A 108 -6.31 2.88 4.99
N LEU A 109 -5.65 3.67 5.85
CA LEU A 109 -6.34 4.57 6.78
C LEU A 109 -7.02 5.76 6.08
N ASP A 110 -6.66 6.04 4.85
CA ASP A 110 -7.27 7.07 4.02
C ASP A 110 -8.21 6.50 2.96
N ASN A 111 -8.56 5.22 3.13
CA ASN A 111 -9.45 4.51 2.23
C ASN A 111 -8.88 4.28 0.83
N ASN A 112 -7.57 4.34 0.67
CA ASN A 112 -6.91 3.96 -0.57
C ASN A 112 -6.88 2.45 -0.70
N LYS A 113 -7.18 1.93 -1.88
CA LYS A 113 -7.24 0.48 -2.09
C LYS A 113 -5.89 -0.10 -2.44
N ILE A 114 -5.50 -1.14 -1.70
CA ILE A 114 -4.25 -1.88 -1.93
C ILE A 114 -4.56 -3.35 -2.14
N CYS A 115 -3.68 -4.01 -2.88
CA CYS A 115 -3.77 -5.43 -3.19
C CYS A 115 -2.43 -6.09 -2.90
N PHE A 116 -2.47 -7.27 -2.28
CA PHE A 116 -1.29 -8.12 -2.18
C PHE A 116 -1.58 -9.35 -3.01
N TYR A 117 -0.64 -9.74 -3.86
CA TYR A 117 -0.87 -10.88 -4.74
C TYR A 117 0.41 -11.62 -5.08
N THR A 118 0.25 -12.87 -5.44
CA THR A 118 1.33 -13.70 -5.97
C THR A 118 0.77 -14.64 -7.03
N SER A 119 1.64 -15.06 -7.93
CA SER A 119 1.24 -16.05 -8.91
C SER A 119 0.96 -17.38 -8.23
N ASN A 120 -0.14 -17.99 -8.59
CA ASN A 120 -0.48 -19.32 -8.10
C ASN A 120 0.16 -20.34 -9.05
N ALA A 121 1.41 -20.63 -8.78
CA ALA A 121 2.14 -21.60 -9.60
C ALA A 121 2.08 -22.98 -8.98
#